data_dddfb30c16d4bbef231d5f2fddbb4b5d
#
_entry.id   dddfb30c16d4bbef231d5f2fddbb4b5d
#
_cell.length_a   1.000
_cell.length_b   1.000
_cell.length_c   1.000
_cell.angle_alpha   90.00
_cell.angle_beta   90.00
_cell.angle_gamma   90.00
#
_symmetry.space_group_name_H-M   'P 1'
#
loop_
_entity.id
_entity.type
_entity.pdbx_description
1 polymer ?
#
loop_
_entity_poly.entity_id
_entity_poly.type
_entity_poly.pdbx_seq_one_letter_code
_entity_poly.pdbx_strand_id
1 'polypeptide(L)'
;MGERKISPLYRLIKAAVRAVYPKIKVVGEENLPPEPVVYVGNHSQMNGPIACELSTPGEHYIWCAGEMMDKKEVPAYAYQDFWSEKPKAVRWFYKLLSYIIAPLSQLVFTNANTIGVYHDAKIITTFKKTVTALQEGASVVIFPEHHVPRNNIICEFQDRFIDVAKLYYKRTGKALAFVPQYLAPKLKTMYLGKPIRFQPDAPLEEERRRICEYLMEQVTEMAQALPKHIVVPYPNMPKKQYPCNIPQEATHEKTGN
;
A
#
# COMPACT_ATOMS: atom_id res chain seq x y z
N MET A 1 4.86 -10.57 -20.89
CA MET A 1 6.13 -10.69 -20.10
C MET A 1 6.51 -12.16 -20.07
N GLY A 2 7.77 -12.57 -20.46
CA GLY A 2 8.13 -14.00 -20.46
C GLY A 2 7.97 -14.66 -19.09
N GLU A 3 7.75 -15.98 -19.06
CA GLU A 3 7.60 -16.75 -17.81
C GLU A 3 8.72 -16.45 -16.81
N ARG A 4 8.38 -15.74 -15.75
CA ARG A 4 9.32 -15.38 -14.68
C ARG A 4 9.59 -16.61 -13.83
N LYS A 5 10.82 -17.14 -13.89
CA LYS A 5 11.23 -18.25 -13.01
C LYS A 5 11.29 -17.75 -11.55
N ILE A 6 10.27 -18.04 -10.80
CA ILE A 6 10.17 -17.71 -9.36
C ILE A 6 11.12 -18.62 -8.58
N SER A 7 11.98 -18.03 -7.74
CA SER A 7 12.95 -18.76 -6.91
C SER A 7 12.25 -19.79 -6.00
N PRO A 8 12.74 -21.04 -5.90
CA PRO A 8 12.22 -22.03 -4.94
C PRO A 8 12.28 -21.54 -3.49
N LEU A 9 13.33 -20.80 -3.13
CA LEU A 9 13.46 -20.21 -1.79
C LEU A 9 12.37 -19.19 -1.50
N TYR A 10 12.01 -18.34 -2.49
CA TYR A 10 10.88 -17.41 -2.34
C TYR A 10 9.56 -18.17 -2.14
N ARG A 11 9.32 -19.26 -2.88
CA ARG A 11 8.11 -20.09 -2.70
C ARG A 11 8.02 -20.65 -1.29
N LEU A 12 9.14 -21.10 -0.73
CA LEU A 12 9.21 -21.60 0.65
C LEU A 12 8.89 -20.49 1.65
N ILE A 13 9.51 -19.29 1.49
CA ILE A 13 9.24 -18.12 2.34
C ILE A 13 7.76 -17.74 2.26
N LYS A 14 7.19 -17.65 1.05
CA LYS A 14 5.77 -17.33 0.86
C LYS A 14 4.86 -18.36 1.52
N ALA A 15 5.18 -19.65 1.43
CA ALA A 15 4.43 -20.71 2.09
C ALA A 15 4.51 -20.60 3.62
N ALA A 16 5.70 -20.34 4.18
CA ALA A 16 5.88 -20.11 5.61
C ALA A 16 5.09 -18.88 6.11
N VAL A 17 5.16 -17.76 5.38
CA VAL A 17 4.36 -16.56 5.71
C VAL A 17 2.86 -16.88 5.66
N ARG A 18 2.39 -17.57 4.62
CA ARG A 18 0.99 -17.96 4.49
C ARG A 18 0.51 -18.89 5.64
N ALA A 19 1.40 -19.73 6.18
CA ALA A 19 1.07 -20.63 7.29
C ALA A 19 0.89 -19.87 8.62
N VAL A 20 1.62 -18.78 8.85
CA VAL A 20 1.59 -18.04 10.11
C VAL A 20 0.78 -16.74 10.05
N TYR A 21 0.62 -16.16 8.88
CA TYR A 21 -0.15 -14.93 8.72
C TYR A 21 -1.65 -15.23 8.77
N PRO A 22 -2.45 -14.45 9.50
CA PRO A 22 -3.90 -14.67 9.57
C PRO A 22 -4.53 -14.65 8.18
N LYS A 23 -5.45 -15.58 7.94
CA LYS A 23 -6.26 -15.57 6.71
C LYS A 23 -7.11 -14.29 6.71
N ILE A 24 -6.94 -13.46 5.71
CA ILE A 24 -7.70 -12.21 5.53
C ILE A 24 -8.93 -12.51 4.69
N LYS A 25 -10.11 -12.13 5.20
CA LYS A 25 -11.36 -12.15 4.45
C LYS A 25 -11.42 -10.91 3.57
N VAL A 26 -11.73 -11.08 2.30
CA VAL A 26 -12.03 -9.96 1.39
C VAL A 26 -13.54 -9.74 1.36
N VAL A 27 -13.97 -8.49 1.43
CA VAL A 27 -15.37 -8.05 1.40
C VAL A 27 -15.49 -6.92 0.39
N GLY A 28 -16.55 -6.92 -0.41
CA GLY A 28 -16.79 -5.90 -1.45
C GLY A 28 -16.23 -6.32 -2.83
N GLU A 29 -15.92 -7.59 -3.05
CA GLU A 29 -15.48 -8.08 -4.37
C GLU A 29 -16.52 -7.84 -5.47
N GLU A 30 -17.80 -7.76 -5.09
CA GLU A 30 -18.90 -7.40 -5.98
C GLU A 30 -18.81 -5.97 -6.53
N ASN A 31 -18.01 -5.11 -5.93
CA ASN A 31 -17.75 -3.75 -6.41
C ASN A 31 -16.74 -3.71 -7.56
N LEU A 32 -16.00 -4.81 -7.78
CA LEU A 32 -14.91 -4.83 -8.75
C LEU A 32 -15.45 -4.87 -10.19
N PRO A 33 -14.94 -4.00 -11.07
CA PRO A 33 -15.23 -4.11 -12.48
C PRO A 33 -14.49 -5.32 -13.08
N PRO A 34 -14.92 -5.82 -14.25
CA PRO A 34 -14.28 -6.98 -14.88
C PRO A 34 -12.88 -6.69 -15.43
N GLU A 35 -12.55 -5.44 -15.67
CA GLU A 35 -11.21 -5.01 -16.10
C GLU A 35 -10.24 -4.81 -14.94
N PRO A 36 -8.91 -4.85 -15.17
CA PRO A 36 -7.90 -4.56 -14.17
C PRO A 36 -8.05 -3.16 -13.58
N VAL A 37 -7.78 -3.04 -12.29
CA VAL A 37 -7.93 -1.82 -11.49
C VAL A 37 -6.65 -1.45 -10.75
N VAL A 38 -6.63 -0.23 -10.22
CA VAL A 38 -5.65 0.15 -9.21
C VAL A 38 -6.34 0.15 -7.85
N TYR A 39 -5.95 -0.77 -6.97
CA TYR A 39 -6.34 -0.75 -5.56
C TYR A 39 -5.53 0.29 -4.80
N VAL A 40 -6.18 1.12 -4.03
CA VAL A 40 -5.52 2.20 -3.27
C VAL A 40 -6.01 2.19 -1.83
N GLY A 41 -5.09 2.06 -0.88
CA GLY A 41 -5.51 1.93 0.51
C GLY A 41 -4.45 2.25 1.54
N ASN A 42 -4.80 1.94 2.80
CA ASN A 42 -3.93 2.13 3.94
C ASN A 42 -2.79 1.10 3.97
N HIS A 43 -1.58 1.58 4.23
CA HIS A 43 -0.37 0.73 4.25
C HIS A 43 -0.35 -0.23 5.45
N SER A 44 -0.87 0.19 6.60
CA SER A 44 -0.88 -0.64 7.82
C SER A 44 0.48 -1.28 8.14
N GLN A 45 1.56 -0.56 7.93
CA GLN A 45 2.94 -1.04 8.05
C GLN A 45 3.17 -2.31 7.18
N MET A 46 3.79 -3.36 7.71
CA MET A 46 4.00 -4.61 6.97
C MET A 46 2.72 -5.41 6.70
N ASN A 47 1.59 -5.07 7.36
CA ASN A 47 0.35 -5.83 7.15
C ASN A 47 -0.25 -5.60 5.76
N GLY A 48 -0.23 -4.37 5.25
CA GLY A 48 -0.77 -4.04 3.93
C GLY A 48 -0.12 -4.87 2.81
N PRO A 49 1.19 -4.78 2.59
CA PRO A 49 1.88 -5.56 1.57
C PRO A 49 1.67 -7.07 1.71
N ILE A 50 1.77 -7.62 2.93
CA ILE A 50 1.61 -9.06 3.17
C ILE A 50 0.17 -9.50 2.91
N ALA A 51 -0.82 -8.77 3.43
CA ALA A 51 -2.22 -9.08 3.21
C ALA A 51 -2.60 -9.04 1.72
N CYS A 52 -2.10 -8.02 1.00
CA CYS A 52 -2.35 -7.89 -0.42
C CYS A 52 -1.70 -9.00 -1.24
N GLU A 53 -0.43 -9.34 -0.98
CA GLU A 53 0.26 -10.45 -1.64
C GLU A 53 -0.47 -11.80 -1.46
N LEU A 54 -1.16 -11.98 -0.33
CA LEU A 54 -1.82 -13.24 0.00
C LEU A 54 -3.31 -13.30 -0.35
N SER A 55 -3.99 -12.16 -0.45
CA SER A 55 -5.46 -12.11 -0.40
C SER A 55 -6.13 -11.19 -1.42
N THR A 56 -5.40 -10.29 -2.12
CA THR A 56 -6.01 -9.46 -3.16
C THR A 56 -6.56 -10.33 -4.29
N PRO A 57 -7.80 -10.10 -4.74
CA PRO A 57 -8.41 -10.86 -5.82
C PRO A 57 -7.67 -10.72 -7.16
N GLY A 58 -7.60 -11.83 -7.90
CA GLY A 58 -7.02 -11.85 -9.23
C GLY A 58 -5.50 -11.70 -9.28
N GLU A 59 -4.96 -11.63 -10.50
CA GLU A 59 -3.53 -11.35 -10.71
C GLU A 59 -3.25 -9.88 -10.43
N HIS A 60 -2.21 -9.62 -9.66
CA HIS A 60 -1.88 -8.26 -9.26
C HIS A 60 -0.39 -8.06 -9.00
N TYR A 61 0.02 -6.78 -9.07
CA TYR A 61 1.34 -6.30 -8.67
C TYR A 61 1.19 -5.30 -7.53
N ILE A 62 2.20 -5.20 -6.66
CA ILE A 62 2.22 -4.26 -5.54
C ILE A 62 3.35 -3.24 -5.76
N TRP A 63 3.06 -1.96 -5.61
CA TRP A 63 4.10 -0.94 -5.58
C TRP A 63 4.92 -1.06 -4.29
N CYS A 64 6.24 -1.01 -4.42
CA CYS A 64 7.17 -1.04 -3.30
C CYS A 64 8.28 -0.03 -3.50
N ALA A 65 8.99 0.34 -2.43
CA ALA A 65 10.19 1.15 -2.53
C ALA A 65 11.23 0.48 -3.44
N GLY A 66 11.68 1.18 -4.47
CA GLY A 66 12.62 0.65 -5.45
C GLY A 66 13.94 0.22 -4.83
N GLU A 67 14.37 0.92 -3.79
CA GLU A 67 15.57 0.66 -3.01
C GLU A 67 15.56 -0.73 -2.35
N MET A 68 14.37 -1.25 -2.01
CA MET A 68 14.23 -2.60 -1.44
C MET A 68 14.48 -3.73 -2.43
N MET A 69 14.56 -3.40 -3.73
CA MET A 69 14.84 -4.37 -4.81
C MET A 69 16.33 -4.48 -5.14
N ASP A 70 17.18 -3.57 -4.67
CA ASP A 70 18.63 -3.60 -4.87
C ASP A 70 19.37 -3.80 -3.54
N LYS A 71 20.05 -4.95 -3.40
CA LYS A 71 20.83 -5.28 -2.18
C LYS A 71 21.87 -4.22 -1.79
N LYS A 72 22.29 -3.36 -2.71
CA LYS A 72 23.21 -2.26 -2.42
C LYS A 72 22.52 -1.07 -1.75
N GLU A 73 21.24 -0.84 -2.08
CA GLU A 73 20.45 0.27 -1.58
C GLU A 73 19.68 -0.11 -0.29
N VAL A 74 19.29 -1.38 -0.15
CA VAL A 74 18.55 -1.91 1.03
C VAL A 74 19.17 -1.51 2.36
N PRO A 75 20.50 -1.60 2.62
CA PRO A 75 21.04 -1.32 3.94
C PRO A 75 20.81 0.12 4.38
N ALA A 76 20.99 1.08 3.48
CA ALA A 76 20.77 2.49 3.77
C ALA A 76 19.28 2.79 3.97
N TYR A 77 18.44 2.33 3.04
CA TYR A 77 17.00 2.52 3.10
C TYR A 77 16.36 1.89 4.33
N ALA A 78 16.61 0.59 4.57
CA ALA A 78 16.03 -0.12 5.71
C ALA A 78 16.49 0.45 7.06
N TYR A 79 17.76 0.88 7.18
CA TYR A 79 18.22 1.54 8.38
C TYR A 79 17.50 2.86 8.61
N GLN A 80 17.37 3.69 7.58
CA GLN A 80 16.71 5.00 7.66
C GLN A 80 15.23 4.84 8.01
N ASP A 81 14.51 3.95 7.35
CA ASP A 81 13.06 3.81 7.45
C ASP A 81 12.63 3.08 8.73
N PHE A 82 13.35 2.01 9.14
CA PHE A 82 12.92 1.18 10.26
C PHE A 82 13.66 1.45 11.56
N TRP A 83 14.90 1.95 11.53
CA TRP A 83 15.78 1.92 12.69
C TRP A 83 16.51 3.23 13.01
N SER A 84 16.33 4.30 12.24
CA SER A 84 17.00 5.60 12.46
C SER A 84 16.69 6.20 13.83
N GLU A 85 15.50 5.95 14.36
CA GLU A 85 15.05 6.47 15.67
C GLU A 85 15.47 5.62 16.87
N LYS A 86 16.16 4.49 16.65
CA LYS A 86 16.63 3.63 17.73
C LYS A 86 17.70 4.32 18.58
N PRO A 87 17.82 4.01 19.90
CA PRO A 87 18.83 4.59 20.78
C PRO A 87 20.24 4.47 20.21
N LYS A 88 21.06 5.50 20.38
CA LYS A 88 22.43 5.57 19.80
C LYS A 88 23.29 4.33 20.12
N ALA A 89 23.15 3.78 21.34
CA ALA A 89 23.92 2.62 21.80
C ALA A 89 23.70 1.35 20.96
N VAL A 90 22.54 1.19 20.31
CA VAL A 90 22.20 -0.02 19.53
C VAL A 90 22.20 0.20 18.03
N ARG A 91 22.49 1.43 17.57
CA ARG A 91 22.45 1.76 16.13
C ARG A 91 23.43 0.94 15.28
N TRP A 92 24.59 0.65 15.83
CA TRP A 92 25.60 -0.18 15.12
C TRP A 92 25.05 -1.59 14.82
N PHE A 93 24.31 -2.18 15.75
CA PHE A 93 23.69 -3.49 15.57
C PHE A 93 22.65 -3.45 14.44
N TYR A 94 21.76 -2.43 14.42
CA TYR A 94 20.76 -2.29 13.38
C TYR A 94 21.36 -1.96 12.00
N LYS A 95 22.48 -1.24 11.97
CA LYS A 95 23.26 -1.07 10.72
C LYS A 95 23.80 -2.41 10.20
N LEU A 96 24.36 -3.23 11.07
CA LEU A 96 24.81 -4.57 10.68
C LEU A 96 23.62 -5.43 10.20
N LEU A 97 22.51 -5.39 10.93
CA LEU A 97 21.30 -6.13 10.57
C LEU A 97 20.77 -5.73 9.20
N SER A 98 20.83 -4.44 8.82
CA SER A 98 20.40 -3.98 7.50
C SER A 98 21.18 -4.61 6.35
N TYR A 99 22.46 -4.89 6.52
CA TYR A 99 23.26 -5.63 5.54
C TYR A 99 22.90 -7.12 5.48
N ILE A 100 22.58 -7.73 6.63
CA ILE A 100 22.19 -9.14 6.71
C ILE A 100 20.84 -9.37 6.01
N ILE A 101 19.89 -8.46 6.15
CA ILE A 101 18.57 -8.59 5.51
C ILE A 101 18.57 -8.23 4.01
N ALA A 102 19.58 -7.50 3.52
CA ALA A 102 19.60 -7.01 2.14
C ALA A 102 19.44 -8.12 1.08
N PRO A 103 20.13 -9.26 1.12
CA PRO A 103 19.94 -10.33 0.14
C PRO A 103 18.54 -10.97 0.25
N LEU A 104 17.97 -11.05 1.45
CA LEU A 104 16.61 -11.55 1.66
C LEU A 104 15.57 -10.57 1.10
N SER A 105 15.74 -9.29 1.36
CA SER A 105 14.89 -8.23 0.80
C SER A 105 14.89 -8.29 -0.72
N GLN A 106 16.07 -8.26 -1.35
CA GLN A 106 16.19 -8.38 -2.80
C GLN A 106 15.48 -9.65 -3.31
N LEU A 107 15.73 -10.81 -2.68
CA LEU A 107 15.09 -12.07 -3.06
C LEU A 107 13.56 -11.95 -3.02
N VAL A 108 13.00 -11.41 -1.94
CA VAL A 108 11.54 -11.26 -1.77
C VAL A 108 10.99 -10.30 -2.80
N PHE A 109 11.48 -9.06 -2.85
CA PHE A 109 10.93 -8.02 -3.71
C PHE A 109 11.19 -8.23 -5.21
N THR A 110 12.23 -8.98 -5.59
CA THR A 110 12.42 -9.34 -6.99
C THR A 110 11.62 -10.57 -7.43
N ASN A 111 11.14 -11.41 -6.52
CA ASN A 111 10.35 -12.61 -6.82
C ASN A 111 8.85 -12.44 -6.54
N ALA A 112 8.44 -11.57 -5.64
CA ALA A 112 7.07 -11.13 -5.50
C ALA A 112 6.62 -10.35 -6.75
N ASN A 113 5.32 -10.27 -6.98
CA ASN A 113 4.77 -9.43 -8.03
C ASN A 113 4.83 -7.97 -7.60
N THR A 114 6.03 -7.36 -7.68
CA THR A 114 6.23 -5.97 -7.26
C THR A 114 6.72 -5.07 -8.39
N ILE A 115 6.35 -3.81 -8.31
CA ILE A 115 6.83 -2.74 -9.18
C ILE A 115 7.55 -1.72 -8.29
N GLY A 116 8.87 -1.54 -8.50
CA GLY A 116 9.65 -0.56 -7.75
C GLY A 116 9.24 0.87 -8.09
N VAL A 117 9.03 1.66 -7.05
CA VAL A 117 8.76 3.10 -7.12
C VAL A 117 10.03 3.85 -6.84
N TYR A 118 10.33 4.84 -7.66
CA TYR A 118 11.50 5.70 -7.54
C TYR A 118 11.07 7.16 -7.53
N HIS A 119 11.77 8.00 -6.78
CA HIS A 119 11.43 9.42 -6.62
C HIS A 119 12.13 10.35 -7.63
N ASP A 120 12.96 9.80 -8.49
CA ASP A 120 13.72 10.51 -9.53
C ASP A 120 13.11 10.30 -10.93
N ALA A 121 13.88 10.60 -11.97
CA ALA A 121 13.46 10.38 -13.36
C ALA A 121 13.06 8.92 -13.67
N LYS A 122 13.44 7.95 -12.84
CA LYS A 122 13.06 6.54 -12.99
C LYS A 122 11.58 6.26 -12.70
N ILE A 123 10.84 7.23 -12.09
CA ILE A 123 9.38 7.12 -11.89
C ILE A 123 8.64 6.80 -13.20
N ILE A 124 9.15 7.27 -14.34
CA ILE A 124 8.61 6.94 -15.65
C ILE A 124 8.65 5.44 -15.91
N THR A 125 9.67 4.74 -15.42
CA THR A 125 9.77 3.28 -15.53
C THR A 125 8.71 2.58 -14.68
N THR A 126 8.44 3.09 -13.47
CA THR A 126 7.35 2.61 -12.61
C THR A 126 6.02 2.72 -13.34
N PHE A 127 5.71 3.88 -13.91
CA PHE A 127 4.47 4.10 -14.64
C PHE A 127 4.34 3.21 -15.88
N LYS A 128 5.42 3.05 -16.65
CA LYS A 128 5.42 2.15 -17.82
C LYS A 128 5.15 0.71 -17.43
N LYS A 129 5.79 0.20 -16.37
CA LYS A 129 5.57 -1.17 -15.85
C LYS A 129 4.14 -1.34 -15.34
N THR A 130 3.61 -0.36 -14.62
CA THR A 130 2.22 -0.35 -14.13
C THR A 130 1.23 -0.46 -15.28
N VAL A 131 1.39 0.38 -16.31
CA VAL A 131 0.51 0.35 -17.49
C VAL A 131 0.64 -0.97 -18.24
N THR A 132 1.84 -1.53 -18.36
CA THR A 132 2.04 -2.86 -18.97
C THR A 132 1.31 -3.95 -18.19
N ALA A 133 1.43 -3.98 -16.85
CA ALA A 133 0.71 -4.93 -16.02
C ALA A 133 -0.81 -4.84 -16.21
N LEU A 134 -1.36 -3.62 -16.19
CA LEU A 134 -2.80 -3.39 -16.43
C LEU A 134 -3.24 -3.83 -17.84
N GLN A 135 -2.41 -3.63 -18.88
CA GLN A 135 -2.70 -4.09 -20.24
C GLN A 135 -2.65 -5.62 -20.37
N GLU A 136 -1.83 -6.29 -19.58
CA GLU A 136 -1.71 -7.76 -19.54
C GLU A 136 -2.81 -8.40 -18.66
N GLY A 137 -3.70 -7.62 -18.06
CA GLY A 137 -4.84 -8.12 -17.28
C GLY A 137 -4.60 -8.18 -15.77
N ALA A 138 -3.44 -7.73 -15.28
CA ALA A 138 -3.15 -7.70 -13.86
C ALA A 138 -3.51 -6.35 -13.23
N SER A 139 -4.12 -6.36 -12.06
CA SER A 139 -4.38 -5.17 -11.24
C SER A 139 -3.12 -4.68 -10.53
N VAL A 140 -3.16 -3.48 -9.94
CA VAL A 140 -2.01 -2.94 -9.19
C VAL A 140 -2.47 -2.41 -7.85
N VAL A 141 -1.72 -2.71 -6.78
CA VAL A 141 -1.97 -2.23 -5.42
C VAL A 141 -0.99 -1.10 -5.11
N ILE A 142 -1.50 0.02 -4.61
CA ILE A 142 -0.72 1.20 -4.26
C ILE A 142 -1.08 1.64 -2.84
N PHE A 143 -0.06 1.96 -2.05
CA PHE A 143 -0.18 2.56 -0.73
C PHE A 143 0.41 3.98 -0.78
N PRO A 144 -0.38 5.01 -1.10
CA PRO A 144 0.14 6.35 -1.35
C PRO A 144 0.28 7.22 -0.11
N GLU A 145 0.09 6.68 1.09
CA GLU A 145 0.20 7.42 2.34
C GLU A 145 1.56 8.07 2.51
N HIS A 146 1.59 9.27 3.08
CA HIS A 146 2.80 9.93 3.56
C HIS A 146 2.64 10.37 5.04
N HIS A 147 3.66 11.01 5.62
CA HIS A 147 3.70 11.24 7.08
C HIS A 147 2.72 12.29 7.63
N VAL A 148 1.96 12.99 6.80
CA VAL A 148 0.96 13.97 7.26
C VAL A 148 -0.34 13.25 7.62
N PRO A 149 -0.80 13.28 8.89
CA PRO A 149 -2.06 12.67 9.26
C PRO A 149 -3.24 13.40 8.62
N ARG A 150 -4.17 12.64 8.01
CA ARG A 150 -5.49 13.17 7.60
C ARG A 150 -6.50 13.06 8.73
N ASN A 151 -6.51 11.90 9.37
CA ASN A 151 -7.37 11.59 10.51
C ASN A 151 -6.77 10.44 11.35
N ASN A 152 -7.54 9.87 12.26
CA ASN A 152 -7.12 8.75 13.09
C ASN A 152 -7.03 7.39 12.35
N ILE A 153 -7.39 7.33 11.07
CA ILE A 153 -7.43 6.10 10.27
C ILE A 153 -6.30 6.07 9.26
N ILE A 154 -6.12 7.15 8.49
CA ILE A 154 -5.16 7.24 7.40
C ILE A 154 -4.37 8.55 7.44
N CYS A 155 -3.23 8.53 6.77
CA CYS A 155 -2.48 9.72 6.40
C CYS A 155 -2.93 10.26 5.03
N GLU A 156 -2.50 11.50 4.71
CA GLU A 156 -2.73 12.09 3.39
C GLU A 156 -2.10 11.25 2.29
N PHE A 157 -2.73 11.23 1.12
CA PHE A 157 -2.22 10.51 -0.05
C PHE A 157 -1.37 11.41 -0.94
N GLN A 158 -0.23 10.89 -1.40
CA GLN A 158 0.51 11.48 -2.51
C GLN A 158 -0.27 11.26 -3.79
N ASP A 159 -0.51 12.29 -4.59
CA ASP A 159 -1.48 12.27 -5.69
C ASP A 159 -0.90 11.83 -7.05
N ARG A 160 0.45 11.84 -7.19
CA ARG A 160 1.10 11.61 -8.50
C ARG A 160 0.93 10.21 -9.08
N PHE A 161 0.52 9.22 -8.28
CA PHE A 161 0.23 7.90 -8.82
C PHE A 161 -0.93 7.91 -9.82
N ILE A 162 -1.81 8.91 -9.75
CA ILE A 162 -2.94 9.07 -10.66
C ILE A 162 -2.48 9.34 -12.10
N ASP A 163 -1.27 9.85 -12.31
CA ASP A 163 -0.70 10.08 -13.65
C ASP A 163 -0.61 8.80 -14.48
N VAL A 164 -0.57 7.64 -13.82
CA VAL A 164 -0.67 6.33 -14.48
C VAL A 164 -1.94 6.23 -15.32
N ALA A 165 -3.06 6.79 -14.84
CA ALA A 165 -4.33 6.75 -15.56
C ALA A 165 -4.28 7.51 -16.89
N LYS A 166 -3.62 8.66 -16.92
CA LYS A 166 -3.41 9.42 -18.15
C LYS A 166 -2.57 8.64 -19.18
N LEU A 167 -1.52 7.95 -18.69
CA LEU A 167 -0.66 7.13 -19.54
C LEU A 167 -1.40 5.88 -20.05
N TYR A 168 -2.20 5.24 -19.15
CA TYR A 168 -3.04 4.10 -19.51
C TYR A 168 -4.06 4.47 -20.58
N TYR A 169 -4.79 5.58 -20.39
CA TYR A 169 -5.76 6.08 -21.35
C TYR A 169 -5.12 6.36 -22.73
N LYS A 170 -3.97 7.04 -22.75
CA LYS A 170 -3.23 7.31 -23.98
C LYS A 170 -2.86 6.04 -24.77
N ARG A 171 -2.65 4.91 -24.07
CA ARG A 171 -2.25 3.64 -24.70
C ARG A 171 -3.39 2.73 -25.06
N THR A 172 -4.51 2.83 -24.35
CA THR A 172 -5.60 1.85 -24.46
C THR A 172 -6.93 2.44 -24.92
N GLY A 173 -7.09 3.75 -24.81
CA GLY A 173 -8.38 4.45 -24.99
C GLY A 173 -9.38 4.18 -23.85
N LYS A 174 -8.97 3.48 -22.77
CA LYS A 174 -9.84 3.10 -21.66
C LYS A 174 -9.56 3.94 -20.41
N ALA A 175 -10.61 4.36 -19.73
CA ALA A 175 -10.51 5.07 -18.45
C ALA A 175 -10.19 4.08 -17.32
N LEU A 176 -9.05 4.30 -16.64
CA LEU A 176 -8.62 3.47 -15.52
C LEU A 176 -9.52 3.67 -14.30
N ALA A 177 -9.85 2.58 -13.61
CA ALA A 177 -10.59 2.59 -12.35
C ALA A 177 -9.65 2.45 -11.15
N PHE A 178 -9.93 3.24 -10.10
CA PHE A 178 -9.27 3.16 -8.80
C PHE A 178 -10.27 2.63 -7.77
N VAL A 179 -9.90 1.62 -7.00
CA VAL A 179 -10.73 0.99 -5.99
C VAL A 179 -10.19 1.32 -4.60
N PRO A 180 -10.96 2.02 -3.76
CA PRO A 180 -10.54 2.26 -2.38
C PRO A 180 -10.50 0.93 -1.62
N GLN A 181 -9.43 0.72 -0.85
CA GLN A 181 -9.19 -0.49 -0.08
C GLN A 181 -8.89 -0.13 1.38
N TYR A 182 -9.61 -0.73 2.32
CA TYR A 182 -9.29 -0.63 3.73
C TYR A 182 -8.90 -1.99 4.31
N LEU A 183 -7.66 -2.10 4.79
CA LEU A 183 -7.21 -3.26 5.54
C LEU A 183 -7.37 -3.02 7.04
N ALA A 184 -8.16 -3.87 7.69
CA ALA A 184 -8.31 -3.93 9.14
C ALA A 184 -7.64 -5.22 9.69
N PRO A 185 -6.32 -5.21 10.00
CA PRO A 185 -5.60 -6.42 10.39
C PRO A 185 -6.16 -7.06 11.67
N LYS A 186 -6.67 -6.25 12.60
CA LYS A 186 -7.28 -6.72 13.86
C LYS A 186 -8.61 -7.43 13.64
N LEU A 187 -9.34 -7.08 12.60
CA LEU A 187 -10.56 -7.77 12.17
C LEU A 187 -10.28 -8.88 11.15
N LYS A 188 -9.03 -9.05 10.74
CA LYS A 188 -8.61 -10.01 9.70
C LYS A 188 -9.41 -9.85 8.40
N THR A 189 -9.70 -8.62 8.02
CA THR A 189 -10.56 -8.32 6.87
C THR A 189 -9.98 -7.18 6.05
N MET A 190 -10.15 -7.30 4.74
CA MET A 190 -9.86 -6.29 3.72
C MET A 190 -11.19 -5.90 3.07
N TYR A 191 -11.50 -4.63 3.04
CA TYR A 191 -12.73 -4.08 2.48
C TYR A 191 -12.41 -3.35 1.18
N LEU A 192 -13.21 -3.60 0.13
CA LEU A 192 -13.11 -2.99 -1.18
C LEU A 192 -14.34 -2.10 -1.41
N GLY A 193 -14.11 -0.81 -1.58
CA GLY A 193 -15.17 0.16 -1.84
C GLY A 193 -15.54 0.27 -3.32
N LYS A 194 -16.45 1.18 -3.65
CA LYS A 194 -16.88 1.42 -5.03
C LYS A 194 -15.75 2.09 -5.82
N PRO A 195 -15.52 1.69 -7.08
CA PRO A 195 -14.47 2.27 -7.91
C PRO A 195 -14.80 3.70 -8.34
N ILE A 196 -13.76 4.52 -8.46
CA ILE A 196 -13.81 5.81 -9.15
C ILE A 196 -13.03 5.73 -10.46
N ARG A 197 -13.55 6.29 -11.54
CA ARG A 197 -12.89 6.29 -12.85
C ARG A 197 -12.22 7.61 -13.14
N PHE A 198 -11.06 7.53 -13.78
CA PHE A 198 -10.36 8.68 -14.35
C PHE A 198 -11.18 9.31 -15.46
N GLN A 199 -11.25 10.63 -15.50
CA GLN A 199 -11.92 11.42 -16.53
C GLN A 199 -10.86 12.01 -17.46
N PRO A 200 -10.68 11.47 -18.70
CA PRO A 200 -9.55 11.85 -19.55
C PRO A 200 -9.64 13.28 -20.10
N ASP A 201 -10.83 13.85 -20.15
CA ASP A 201 -11.08 15.19 -20.66
C ASP A 201 -10.92 16.30 -19.61
N ALA A 202 -10.83 15.92 -18.31
CA ALA A 202 -10.62 16.86 -17.22
C ALA A 202 -9.13 17.24 -17.05
N PRO A 203 -8.82 18.43 -16.53
CA PRO A 203 -7.47 18.80 -16.17
C PRO A 203 -6.85 17.82 -15.17
N LEU A 204 -5.62 17.38 -15.44
CA LEU A 204 -4.95 16.34 -14.64
C LEU A 204 -4.86 16.69 -13.14
N GLU A 205 -4.61 17.95 -12.81
CA GLU A 205 -4.52 18.42 -11.43
C GLU A 205 -5.87 18.32 -10.69
N GLU A 206 -6.98 18.56 -11.40
CA GLU A 206 -8.32 18.40 -10.86
C GLU A 206 -8.64 16.92 -10.63
N GLU A 207 -8.25 16.06 -11.57
CA GLU A 207 -8.42 14.62 -11.44
C GLU A 207 -7.59 14.02 -10.29
N ARG A 208 -6.36 14.48 -10.09
CA ARG A 208 -5.55 14.09 -8.94
C ARG A 208 -6.27 14.42 -7.64
N ARG A 209 -6.77 15.65 -7.49
CA ARG A 209 -7.50 16.09 -6.31
C ARG A 209 -8.78 15.28 -6.12
N ARG A 210 -9.61 15.19 -7.15
CA ARG A 210 -10.91 14.49 -7.13
C ARG A 210 -10.76 13.01 -6.74
N ILE A 211 -9.82 12.31 -7.37
CA ILE A 211 -9.63 10.89 -7.14
C ILE A 211 -9.01 10.65 -5.76
N CYS A 212 -7.97 11.41 -5.35
CA CYS A 212 -7.37 11.27 -4.03
C CYS A 212 -8.37 11.54 -2.91
N GLU A 213 -9.15 12.63 -3.02
CA GLU A 213 -10.15 12.98 -2.02
C GLU A 213 -11.18 11.86 -1.88
N TYR A 214 -11.77 11.42 -2.99
CA TYR A 214 -12.71 10.31 -3.00
C TYR A 214 -12.14 9.04 -2.33
N LEU A 215 -10.91 8.66 -2.68
CA LEU A 215 -10.26 7.46 -2.12
C LEU A 215 -10.05 7.57 -0.61
N MET A 216 -9.58 8.72 -0.14
CA MET A 216 -9.36 8.95 1.30
C MET A 216 -10.68 9.01 2.08
N GLU A 217 -11.72 9.62 1.53
CA GLU A 217 -13.06 9.62 2.12
C GLU A 217 -13.62 8.21 2.22
N GLN A 218 -13.58 7.45 1.13
CA GLN A 218 -14.11 6.08 1.10
C GLN A 218 -13.36 5.15 2.06
N VAL A 219 -12.02 5.24 2.16
CA VAL A 219 -11.25 4.46 3.13
C VAL A 219 -11.66 4.84 4.55
N THR A 220 -11.85 6.12 4.82
CA THR A 220 -12.28 6.61 6.15
C THR A 220 -13.69 6.12 6.50
N GLU A 221 -14.65 6.26 5.59
CA GLU A 221 -16.03 5.83 5.77
C GLU A 221 -16.13 4.31 6.00
N MET A 222 -15.44 3.51 5.17
CA MET A 222 -15.37 2.06 5.35
C MET A 222 -14.85 1.70 6.75
N ALA A 223 -13.79 2.36 7.21
CA ALA A 223 -13.23 2.09 8.53
C ALA A 223 -14.19 2.48 9.66
N GLN A 224 -14.84 3.63 9.56
CA GLN A 224 -15.78 4.14 10.57
C GLN A 224 -17.08 3.33 10.67
N ALA A 225 -17.51 2.73 9.56
CA ALA A 225 -18.69 1.86 9.52
C ALA A 225 -18.48 0.50 10.23
N LEU A 226 -17.22 0.16 10.57
CA LEU A 226 -16.90 -1.11 11.21
C LEU A 226 -17.01 -1.04 12.74
N PRO A 227 -17.18 -2.19 13.41
CA PRO A 227 -17.04 -2.25 14.86
C PRO A 227 -15.75 -1.62 15.34
N LYS A 228 -15.76 -1.09 16.57
CA LYS A 228 -14.58 -0.46 17.17
C LYS A 228 -13.38 -1.41 17.11
N HIS A 229 -12.30 -0.95 16.51
CA HIS A 229 -11.05 -1.72 16.40
C HIS A 229 -9.83 -0.78 16.39
N ILE A 230 -8.68 -1.37 16.66
CA ILE A 230 -7.41 -0.66 16.61
C ILE A 230 -6.98 -0.55 15.14
N VAL A 231 -6.70 0.68 14.71
CA VAL A 231 -6.10 0.97 13.41
C VAL A 231 -4.59 0.81 13.51
N VAL A 232 -3.99 0.09 12.57
CA VAL A 232 -2.53 0.04 12.44
C VAL A 232 -2.11 1.20 11.56
N PRO A 233 -1.44 2.23 12.11
CA PRO A 233 -1.14 3.45 11.37
C PRO A 233 0.01 3.25 10.38
N TYR A 234 0.11 4.15 9.39
CA TYR A 234 1.25 4.20 8.47
C TYR A 234 2.58 4.50 9.19
N PRO A 235 2.70 5.55 10.03
CA PRO A 235 3.94 5.83 10.74
C PRO A 235 4.29 4.76 11.77
N ASN A 236 5.58 4.48 11.92
CA ASN A 236 6.08 3.62 12.97
C ASN A 236 5.94 4.32 14.33
N MET A 237 5.08 3.78 15.19
CA MET A 237 4.89 4.27 16.56
C MET A 237 4.67 3.11 17.54
N PRO A 238 4.79 3.35 18.86
CA PRO A 238 4.52 2.32 19.86
C PRO A 238 3.07 1.81 19.77
N LYS A 239 2.86 0.50 19.80
CA LYS A 239 1.53 -0.13 19.69
C LYS A 239 0.48 0.40 20.67
N LYS A 240 0.90 0.87 21.85
CA LYS A 240 0.02 1.48 22.85
C LYS A 240 -0.57 2.84 22.41
N GLN A 241 0.00 3.46 21.39
CA GLN A 241 -0.44 4.73 20.83
C GLN A 241 -1.27 4.56 19.55
N TYR A 242 -1.54 3.31 19.13
CA TYR A 242 -2.35 3.08 17.94
C TYR A 242 -3.76 3.62 18.15
N PRO A 243 -4.30 4.38 17.19
CA PRO A 243 -5.65 4.93 17.29
C PRO A 243 -6.73 3.87 17.12
N CYS A 244 -7.97 4.24 17.44
CA CYS A 244 -9.17 3.51 17.07
C CYS A 244 -9.79 4.11 15.80
N ASN A 245 -10.56 3.29 15.07
CA ASN A 245 -11.32 3.74 13.90
C ASN A 245 -12.43 4.74 14.23
N ILE A 246 -12.99 4.68 15.43
CA ILE A 246 -14.01 5.62 15.91
C ILE A 246 -13.28 6.75 16.65
N PRO A 247 -13.52 8.04 16.29
CA PRO A 247 -12.99 9.16 17.05
C PRO A 247 -13.39 9.05 18.52
N GLN A 248 -12.46 9.30 19.44
CA GLN A 248 -12.87 9.52 20.82
C GLN A 248 -13.73 10.77 20.85
N GLU A 249 -14.98 10.66 21.29
CA GLU A 249 -15.76 11.81 21.66
C GLU A 249 -14.93 12.61 22.68
N ALA A 250 -14.72 13.88 22.40
CA ALA A 250 -14.08 14.77 23.34
C ALA A 250 -14.95 14.70 24.61
N THR A 251 -14.43 14.06 25.64
CA THR A 251 -15.03 14.10 26.98
C THR A 251 -14.99 15.56 27.38
N HIS A 252 -16.12 16.25 27.20
CA HIS A 252 -16.35 17.53 27.86
C HIS A 252 -16.28 17.23 29.37
N GLU A 253 -15.12 17.48 29.97
CA GLU A 253 -15.02 17.68 31.39
C GLU A 253 -16.04 18.76 31.75
N LYS A 254 -17.17 18.30 32.27
CA LYS A 254 -18.02 19.16 33.10
C LYS A 254 -17.21 19.49 34.35
N THR A 255 -16.42 20.56 34.27
CA THR A 255 -16.05 21.32 35.45
C THR A 255 -17.33 21.94 35.97
N GLY A 256 -18.04 21.17 36.81
CA GLY A 256 -19.10 21.68 37.65
C GLY A 256 -18.50 22.40 38.84
N ASN A 257 -18.91 23.59 39.06
CA ASN A 257 -18.71 24.40 40.27
C ASN A 257 -18.73 23.60 41.56
#